data_b6a8e9bb99272e056679e7d5cb02da1c
#
_entry.id   b6a8e9bb99272e056679e7d5cb02da1c
#
_cell.length_a   1.000
_cell.length_b   1.000
_cell.length_c   1.000
_cell.angle_alpha   90.00
_cell.angle_beta   90.00
_cell.angle_gamma   90.00
#
_symmetry.space_group_name_H-M   'P 1'
#
loop_
_entity.id
_entity.type
_entity.pdbx_description
1 polymer ?
#
loop_
_entity_poly.entity_id
_entity_poly.type
_entity_poly.pdbx_seq_one_letter_code
_entity_poly.pdbx_strand_id
1 'polypeptide(L)'
;MLITYCNCKYYNEYDASTLLTEVQHNVDSSISNINKEFIYIFHRMIHTEPCSYWDKNIYTEVFSLLESLYQAHSSRLKIDEKTFNYFSMGYNAFCQISETICDLGSFNLSHELKTRLYRLPTYTSIIESCLSNFLRVIARLIGQGAGKDYSAQNTLGQLVNVISSNGYTQLAGNIDVNIRNAINHGKVRLSKDPIDKIYFYYSEQRISKTKEIALYEFDKIIDKSFDTASAVLLALSTFMNFHMHLICIDETKNEYIPFVILAMKLSIPGIYCSSISDTGNLNQLNIELEVENTERGNIAQIAALLSILVYNAHSDYDKYLFSFSNPRMMSGWIIYHKQDIIDIISGTKKIDTVCSEIIERKDFLIFPPSTEDIDLNEVKYFCFPNYNSTNYKINNIANASTPDRKRLRANLFVPNAKNRNDLLTIIDQAIEWLLTVKNPASPTLVQKHGDMPADALYINVYYNDGRKCKELTPSNDNFICFVDYNTDGTTTLANGGLPTSIWKTFYHEKIDNKLIAWRTREYATIRSGEIGKNSLCPCGSGKKYKRCCGSSK
;
A
#
# COMPACT_ATOMS: atom_id res chain seq x y z
N MET A 1 5.94 -5.00 2.59
CA MET A 1 5.00 -4.61 1.52
C MET A 1 5.57 -3.51 0.62
N LEU A 2 5.88 -2.33 1.10
CA LEU A 2 6.46 -1.20 0.32
C LEU A 2 7.81 -1.49 -0.36
N ILE A 3 8.64 -2.31 0.24
CA ILE A 3 9.92 -2.75 -0.31
C ILE A 3 9.78 -3.54 -1.58
N THR A 4 8.83 -4.44 -1.59
CA THR A 4 8.56 -5.27 -2.75
C THR A 4 8.20 -4.38 -3.93
N TYR A 5 7.36 -3.36 -3.71
CA TYR A 5 6.97 -2.40 -4.72
C TYR A 5 8.16 -1.64 -5.30
N CYS A 6 8.95 -0.97 -4.45
CA CYS A 6 10.11 -0.20 -4.90
C CYS A 6 11.11 -1.08 -5.65
N ASN A 7 11.36 -2.28 -5.15
CA ASN A 7 12.30 -3.19 -5.76
C ASN A 7 11.83 -3.66 -7.14
N CYS A 8 10.60 -4.13 -7.24
CA CYS A 8 10.12 -4.73 -8.47
C CYS A 8 9.97 -3.75 -9.63
N LYS A 9 9.54 -2.51 -9.34
CA LYS A 9 9.36 -1.50 -10.36
C LYS A 9 10.65 -1.16 -11.08
N TYR A 10 11.76 -0.97 -10.35
CA TYR A 10 13.03 -0.56 -10.94
C TYR A 10 13.80 -1.69 -11.62
N TYR A 11 13.52 -2.95 -11.28
CA TYR A 11 14.25 -4.11 -11.82
C TYR A 11 14.20 -4.21 -13.35
N ASN A 12 13.12 -3.80 -13.95
CA ASN A 12 12.93 -3.89 -15.40
C ASN A 12 13.12 -2.55 -16.11
N GLU A 13 13.14 -1.43 -15.37
CA GLU A 13 13.30 -0.10 -15.93
C GLU A 13 14.77 0.32 -16.07
N TYR A 14 15.69 -0.34 -15.34
CA TYR A 14 17.07 0.09 -15.26
C TYR A 14 18.01 -0.86 -16.00
N ASP A 15 18.82 -0.30 -16.88
CA ASP A 15 19.93 -1.05 -17.47
C ASP A 15 21.02 -1.30 -16.41
N ALA A 16 21.27 -2.56 -16.12
CA ALA A 16 22.25 -2.98 -15.11
C ALA A 16 23.67 -2.45 -15.42
N SER A 17 24.00 -2.21 -16.68
CA SER A 17 25.31 -1.66 -17.08
C SER A 17 25.43 -0.19 -16.72
N THR A 18 24.36 0.58 -16.88
CA THR A 18 24.30 1.99 -16.48
C THR A 18 24.37 2.12 -14.98
N LEU A 19 23.59 1.32 -14.25
CA LEU A 19 23.65 1.30 -12.78
C LEU A 19 25.04 0.91 -12.27
N LEU A 20 25.70 -0.08 -12.89
CA LEU A 20 27.05 -0.47 -12.51
C LEU A 20 28.04 0.70 -12.64
N THR A 21 27.97 1.45 -13.73
CA THR A 21 28.82 2.63 -13.93
C THR A 21 28.59 3.68 -12.84
N GLU A 22 27.33 3.94 -12.48
CA GLU A 22 26.97 4.88 -11.42
C GLU A 22 27.42 4.41 -10.03
N VAL A 23 27.28 3.12 -9.74
CA VAL A 23 27.75 2.50 -8.49
C VAL A 23 29.27 2.57 -8.38
N GLN A 24 29.98 2.28 -9.46
CA GLN A 24 31.45 2.42 -9.50
C GLN A 24 31.90 3.85 -9.24
N HIS A 25 31.19 4.83 -9.77
CA HIS A 25 31.52 6.24 -9.59
C HIS A 25 31.16 6.76 -8.18
N ASN A 26 30.01 6.39 -7.66
CA ASN A 26 29.47 6.99 -6.44
C ASN A 26 29.73 6.19 -5.16
N VAL A 27 29.90 4.87 -5.26
CA VAL A 27 30.05 3.98 -4.11
C VAL A 27 31.44 3.40 -4.05
N ASP A 28 31.79 2.47 -4.96
CA ASP A 28 33.06 1.77 -4.94
C ASP A 28 33.45 1.30 -6.35
N SER A 29 34.59 1.82 -6.84
CA SER A 29 35.10 1.50 -8.18
C SER A 29 35.53 0.03 -8.35
N SER A 30 35.68 -0.72 -7.28
CA SER A 30 36.05 -2.13 -7.31
C SER A 30 34.87 -3.06 -7.62
N ILE A 31 33.63 -2.57 -7.58
CA ILE A 31 32.45 -3.34 -7.91
C ILE A 31 32.45 -3.63 -9.42
N SER A 32 32.69 -4.88 -9.80
CA SER A 32 32.80 -5.29 -11.21
C SER A 32 31.46 -5.78 -11.80
N ASN A 33 30.52 -6.17 -10.94
CA ASN A 33 29.18 -6.59 -11.32
C ASN A 33 28.19 -6.35 -10.18
N ILE A 34 26.91 -6.22 -10.51
CA ILE A 34 25.83 -6.15 -9.54
C ILE A 34 24.93 -7.37 -9.76
N ASN A 35 24.82 -8.20 -8.74
CA ASN A 35 23.88 -9.32 -8.75
C ASN A 35 22.45 -8.79 -8.71
N LYS A 36 21.54 -9.47 -9.43
CA LYS A 36 20.14 -9.05 -9.57
C LYS A 36 19.44 -8.82 -8.22
N GLU A 37 19.84 -9.54 -7.18
CA GLU A 37 19.31 -9.44 -5.82
C GLU A 37 19.60 -8.07 -5.16
N PHE A 38 20.64 -7.37 -5.62
CA PHE A 38 21.07 -6.09 -5.05
C PHE A 38 20.84 -4.88 -5.97
N ILE A 39 20.37 -5.06 -7.19
CA ILE A 39 20.13 -3.99 -8.16
C ILE A 39 19.27 -2.87 -7.53
N TYR A 40 18.20 -3.23 -6.86
CA TYR A 40 17.27 -2.27 -6.25
C TYR A 40 17.88 -1.49 -5.11
N ILE A 41 18.67 -2.18 -4.28
CA ILE A 41 19.32 -1.53 -3.14
C ILE A 41 20.30 -0.49 -3.68
N PHE A 42 21.14 -0.85 -4.63
CA PHE A 42 22.09 0.09 -5.23
C PHE A 42 21.39 1.23 -5.97
N HIS A 43 20.37 0.92 -6.77
CA HIS A 43 19.59 1.95 -7.46
C HIS A 43 18.95 2.92 -6.47
N ARG A 44 18.29 2.40 -5.43
CA ARG A 44 17.66 3.20 -4.39
C ARG A 44 18.68 4.10 -3.67
N MET A 45 19.84 3.56 -3.34
CA MET A 45 20.88 4.32 -2.65
C MET A 45 21.46 5.47 -3.48
N ILE A 46 21.38 5.38 -4.81
CA ILE A 46 21.91 6.41 -5.71
C ILE A 46 20.82 7.41 -6.13
N HIS A 47 19.59 6.95 -6.38
CA HIS A 47 18.57 7.73 -7.08
C HIS A 47 17.35 8.12 -6.25
N THR A 48 17.13 7.50 -5.09
CA THR A 48 15.93 7.76 -4.30
C THR A 48 16.25 8.66 -3.11
N GLU A 49 15.66 9.85 -3.09
CA GLU A 49 15.75 10.73 -1.92
C GLU A 49 14.93 10.14 -0.74
N PRO A 50 15.41 10.27 0.50
CA PRO A 50 16.70 10.85 0.92
C PRO A 50 17.88 9.87 0.86
N CYS A 51 17.74 8.72 0.25
CA CYS A 51 18.76 7.67 0.22
C CYS A 51 20.00 7.97 -0.61
N SER A 52 20.04 9.10 -1.32
CA SER A 52 21.24 9.56 -2.04
C SER A 52 22.40 9.98 -1.12
N TYR A 53 22.17 10.00 0.20
CA TYR A 53 23.18 10.37 1.19
C TYR A 53 23.49 9.18 2.11
N TRP A 54 24.75 8.99 2.40
CA TRP A 54 25.23 8.05 3.41
C TRP A 54 26.55 8.52 4.01
N ASP A 55 26.83 8.11 5.24
CA ASP A 55 28.10 8.39 5.91
C ASP A 55 29.22 7.52 5.32
N LYS A 56 30.10 8.11 4.50
CA LYS A 56 31.22 7.42 3.84
C LYS A 56 32.20 6.79 4.85
N ASN A 57 32.38 7.39 6.02
CA ASN A 57 33.30 6.85 7.03
C ASN A 57 32.71 5.57 7.63
N ILE A 58 31.39 5.56 7.93
CA ILE A 58 30.70 4.36 8.41
C ILE A 58 30.70 3.26 7.34
N TYR A 59 30.40 3.61 6.08
CA TYR A 59 30.49 2.64 4.99
C TYR A 59 31.86 1.98 4.93
N THR A 60 32.94 2.80 4.92
CA THR A 60 34.31 2.30 4.83
C THR A 60 34.69 1.46 6.04
N GLU A 61 34.34 1.89 7.26
CA GLU A 61 34.59 1.12 8.49
C GLU A 61 33.92 -0.25 8.40
N VAL A 62 32.59 -0.27 8.13
CA VAL A 62 31.81 -1.51 8.12
C VAL A 62 32.29 -2.45 7.02
N PHE A 63 32.43 -1.95 5.80
CA PHE A 63 32.86 -2.77 4.66
C PHE A 63 34.26 -3.33 4.86
N SER A 64 35.25 -2.50 5.25
CA SER A 64 36.63 -2.94 5.45
C SER A 64 36.79 -3.98 6.57
N LEU A 65 36.01 -3.83 7.66
CA LEU A 65 36.06 -4.80 8.75
C LEU A 65 35.36 -6.11 8.37
N LEU A 66 34.30 -6.09 7.59
CA LEU A 66 33.66 -7.29 7.05
C LEU A 66 34.60 -8.02 6.07
N GLU A 67 35.29 -7.30 5.18
CA GLU A 67 36.28 -7.87 4.29
C GLU A 67 37.46 -8.49 5.08
N SER A 68 37.96 -7.79 6.09
CA SER A 68 39.02 -8.31 6.97
C SER A 68 38.59 -9.60 7.69
N LEU A 69 37.34 -9.62 8.15
CA LEU A 69 36.75 -10.80 8.78
C LEU A 69 36.63 -11.97 7.78
N TYR A 70 36.24 -11.68 6.54
CA TYR A 70 36.14 -12.67 5.48
C TYR A 70 37.53 -13.22 5.13
N GLN A 71 38.54 -12.38 4.94
CA GLN A 71 39.89 -12.82 4.65
C GLN A 71 40.46 -13.73 5.74
N ALA A 72 40.15 -13.44 7.01
CA ALA A 72 40.62 -14.22 8.14
C ALA A 72 39.84 -15.54 8.35
N HIS A 73 38.58 -15.61 8.00
CA HIS A 73 37.66 -16.66 8.43
C HIS A 73 36.65 -17.13 7.39
N SER A 74 36.92 -16.99 6.08
CA SER A 74 35.99 -17.28 4.99
C SER A 74 35.29 -18.64 5.10
N SER A 75 36.02 -19.70 5.51
CA SER A 75 35.46 -21.05 5.64
C SER A 75 34.41 -21.21 6.76
N ARG A 76 34.31 -20.25 7.68
CA ARG A 76 33.37 -20.26 8.81
C ARG A 76 32.17 -19.34 8.58
N LEU A 77 32.34 -18.38 7.69
CA LEU A 77 31.29 -17.38 7.45
C LEU A 77 30.20 -17.95 6.54
N LYS A 78 28.97 -17.71 6.94
CA LYS A 78 27.78 -17.99 6.12
C LYS A 78 26.68 -17.02 6.44
N ILE A 79 25.94 -16.66 5.44
CA ILE A 79 24.72 -15.88 5.57
C ILE A 79 23.57 -16.88 5.47
N ASP A 80 23.26 -17.48 6.61
CA ASP A 80 22.13 -18.40 6.75
C ASP A 80 20.80 -17.65 6.70
N GLU A 81 19.71 -18.38 6.61
CA GLU A 81 18.35 -17.84 6.54
C GLU A 81 18.08 -16.84 7.68
N LYS A 82 18.46 -17.15 8.91
CA LYS A 82 18.28 -16.25 10.05
C LYS A 82 19.06 -14.94 9.90
N THR A 83 20.29 -14.99 9.40
CA THR A 83 21.10 -13.80 9.13
C THR A 83 20.51 -12.97 8.01
N PHE A 84 20.05 -13.62 6.95
CA PHE A 84 19.40 -12.95 5.83
C PHE A 84 18.06 -12.34 6.22
N ASN A 85 17.29 -13.00 7.09
CA ASN A 85 16.05 -12.45 7.63
C ASN A 85 16.27 -11.15 8.39
N TYR A 86 17.34 -11.07 9.21
CA TYR A 86 17.69 -9.79 9.86
C TYR A 86 18.03 -8.70 8.83
N PHE A 87 18.80 -9.05 7.79
CA PHE A 87 19.10 -8.12 6.71
C PHE A 87 17.80 -7.62 6.04
N SER A 88 16.91 -8.53 5.68
CA SER A 88 15.61 -8.21 5.04
C SER A 88 14.72 -7.35 5.94
N MET A 89 14.63 -7.68 7.23
CA MET A 89 13.86 -6.86 8.20
C MET A 89 14.43 -5.45 8.32
N GLY A 90 15.76 -5.32 8.38
CA GLY A 90 16.43 -4.02 8.42
C GLY A 90 16.19 -3.21 7.17
N TYR A 91 16.28 -3.84 6.00
CA TYR A 91 15.99 -3.20 4.73
C TYR A 91 14.51 -2.79 4.62
N ASN A 92 13.59 -3.64 5.07
CA ASN A 92 12.17 -3.33 5.14
C ASN A 92 11.88 -2.07 5.96
N ALA A 93 12.43 -2.03 7.14
CA ALA A 93 12.31 -0.85 8.00
C ALA A 93 12.92 0.40 7.35
N PHE A 94 14.09 0.25 6.69
CA PHE A 94 14.77 1.33 6.00
C PHE A 94 13.88 1.99 4.93
N CYS A 95 13.21 1.21 4.11
CA CYS A 95 12.34 1.74 3.07
C CYS A 95 11.14 2.50 3.64
N GLN A 96 10.47 1.94 4.66
CA GLN A 96 9.35 2.61 5.34
C GLN A 96 9.77 3.93 6.00
N ILE A 97 10.96 3.94 6.61
CA ILE A 97 11.52 5.15 7.25
C ILE A 97 11.87 6.20 6.19
N SER A 98 12.45 5.79 5.07
CA SER A 98 12.77 6.68 3.95
C SER A 98 11.53 7.44 3.46
N GLU A 99 10.41 6.75 3.27
CA GLU A 99 9.14 7.38 2.90
C GLU A 99 8.64 8.34 3.99
N THR A 100 8.71 7.92 5.26
CA THR A 100 8.31 8.77 6.39
C THR A 100 9.16 10.06 6.46
N ILE A 101 10.46 9.99 6.18
CA ILE A 101 11.34 11.17 6.17
C ILE A 101 10.98 12.10 5.01
N CYS A 102 10.70 11.57 3.82
CA CYS A 102 10.22 12.37 2.70
C CYS A 102 8.92 13.11 3.03
N ASP A 103 7.97 12.41 3.66
CA ASP A 103 6.68 12.98 4.04
C ASP A 103 6.79 14.04 5.13
N LEU A 104 7.73 13.89 6.07
CA LEU A 104 7.95 14.84 7.16
C LEU A 104 8.17 16.27 6.69
N GLY A 105 8.82 16.46 5.54
CA GLY A 105 9.05 17.77 4.91
C GLY A 105 7.76 18.44 4.43
N SER A 106 6.76 17.66 4.05
CA SER A 106 5.50 18.14 3.45
C SER A 106 4.39 18.46 4.46
N PHE A 107 4.47 17.96 5.70
CA PHE A 107 3.41 18.15 6.69
C PHE A 107 3.46 19.51 7.37
N ASN A 108 2.36 20.26 7.27
CA ASN A 108 2.17 21.51 8.02
C ASN A 108 1.51 21.24 9.38
N LEU A 109 2.26 20.64 10.31
CA LEU A 109 1.81 20.33 11.66
C LEU A 109 2.49 21.25 12.69
N SER A 110 1.85 21.42 13.86
CA SER A 110 2.51 22.07 14.98
C SER A 110 3.78 21.33 15.40
N HIS A 111 4.77 22.03 15.92
CA HIS A 111 6.03 21.44 16.39
C HIS A 111 5.80 20.30 17.39
N GLU A 112 4.81 20.42 18.26
CA GLU A 112 4.46 19.39 19.21
C GLU A 112 3.96 18.11 18.52
N LEU A 113 2.97 18.23 17.65
CA LEU A 113 2.41 17.09 16.92
C LEU A 113 3.46 16.44 16.02
N LYS A 114 4.23 17.25 15.28
CA LYS A 114 5.32 16.76 14.45
C LYS A 114 6.35 15.98 15.26
N THR A 115 6.67 16.46 16.48
CA THR A 115 7.63 15.76 17.34
C THR A 115 7.06 14.45 17.91
N ARG A 116 5.83 14.46 18.42
CA ARG A 116 5.22 13.28 19.05
C ARG A 116 4.87 12.18 18.05
N LEU A 117 4.34 12.56 16.87
CA LEU A 117 3.81 11.62 15.90
C LEU A 117 4.85 11.15 14.87
N TYR A 118 5.88 11.97 14.64
CA TYR A 118 6.86 11.65 13.57
C TYR A 118 8.30 11.62 14.10
N ARG A 119 8.87 12.71 14.63
CA ARG A 119 10.29 12.76 14.97
C ARG A 119 10.74 11.66 15.92
N LEU A 120 10.05 11.52 17.05
CA LEU A 120 10.38 10.48 18.07
C LEU A 120 10.18 9.07 17.50
N PRO A 121 9.03 8.74 16.87
CA PRO A 121 8.83 7.43 16.24
C PRO A 121 9.83 7.14 15.12
N THR A 122 10.14 8.11 14.24
CA THR A 122 11.11 7.92 13.15
C THR A 122 12.48 7.60 13.69
N TYR A 123 12.99 8.38 14.67
CA TYR A 123 14.26 8.07 15.32
C TYR A 123 14.28 6.66 15.92
N THR A 124 13.22 6.30 16.64
CA THR A 124 13.11 4.95 17.23
C THR A 124 13.11 3.86 16.16
N SER A 125 12.40 4.07 15.07
CA SER A 125 12.35 3.10 13.95
C SER A 125 13.71 2.94 13.28
N ILE A 126 14.46 4.05 13.06
CA ILE A 126 15.83 3.97 12.53
C ILE A 126 16.70 3.10 13.43
N ILE A 127 16.67 3.34 14.74
CA ILE A 127 17.55 2.67 15.69
C ILE A 127 17.12 1.21 15.94
N GLU A 128 15.81 0.97 16.19
CA GLU A 128 15.31 -0.34 16.64
C GLU A 128 14.95 -1.27 15.49
N SER A 129 14.29 -0.75 14.48
CA SER A 129 13.77 -1.59 13.41
C SER A 129 14.77 -1.73 12.27
N CYS A 130 15.58 -0.70 12.00
CA CYS A 130 16.56 -0.70 10.92
C CYS A 130 17.95 -1.09 11.43
N LEU A 131 18.66 -0.20 12.13
CA LEU A 131 20.04 -0.42 12.57
C LEU A 131 20.19 -1.65 13.45
N SER A 132 19.31 -1.86 14.43
CA SER A 132 19.39 -3.04 15.32
C SER A 132 19.41 -4.36 14.52
N ASN A 133 18.66 -4.45 13.43
CA ASN A 133 18.67 -5.64 12.58
C ASN A 133 19.98 -5.78 11.78
N PHE A 134 20.51 -4.69 11.23
CA PHE A 134 21.81 -4.71 10.57
C PHE A 134 22.95 -5.05 11.55
N LEU A 135 22.88 -4.53 12.78
CA LEU A 135 23.87 -4.89 13.82
C LEU A 135 23.80 -6.39 14.18
N ARG A 136 22.61 -7.00 14.14
CA ARG A 136 22.49 -8.47 14.32
C ARG A 136 23.19 -9.23 13.20
N VAL A 137 23.09 -8.76 11.95
CA VAL A 137 23.84 -9.37 10.83
C VAL A 137 25.33 -9.31 11.11
N ILE A 138 25.86 -8.11 11.44
CA ILE A 138 27.30 -7.92 11.71
C ILE A 138 27.73 -8.76 12.91
N ALA A 139 27.01 -8.74 14.03
CA ALA A 139 27.34 -9.50 15.23
C ALA A 139 27.35 -11.01 14.99
N ARG A 140 26.45 -11.54 14.14
CA ARG A 140 26.46 -12.96 13.76
C ARG A 140 27.67 -13.32 12.95
N LEU A 141 28.05 -12.49 11.97
CA LEU A 141 29.29 -12.72 11.18
C LEU A 141 30.54 -12.68 12.07
N ILE A 142 30.65 -11.70 12.96
CA ILE A 142 31.72 -11.63 13.96
C ILE A 142 31.75 -12.91 14.82
N GLY A 143 30.59 -13.34 15.30
CA GLY A 143 30.46 -14.56 16.10
C GLY A 143 30.94 -15.79 15.37
N GLN A 144 30.54 -15.96 14.12
CA GLN A 144 30.98 -17.08 13.27
C GLN A 144 32.51 -17.08 13.08
N GLY A 145 33.09 -15.91 12.78
CA GLY A 145 34.55 -15.77 12.66
C GLY A 145 35.28 -16.14 13.96
N ALA A 146 34.79 -15.62 15.08
CA ALA A 146 35.40 -15.86 16.41
C ALA A 146 35.05 -17.24 17.02
N GLY A 147 34.18 -18.03 16.40
CA GLY A 147 33.66 -19.27 16.98
C GLY A 147 32.81 -19.04 18.23
N LYS A 148 32.12 -17.90 18.32
CA LYS A 148 31.26 -17.48 19.44
C LYS A 148 29.84 -17.33 18.98
N ASP A 149 28.87 -17.67 19.83
CA ASP A 149 27.46 -17.42 19.55
C ASP A 149 26.99 -16.13 20.23
N TYR A 150 26.70 -15.12 19.43
CA TYR A 150 26.10 -13.86 19.87
C TYR A 150 24.57 -13.82 19.71
N SER A 151 23.91 -14.94 19.41
CA SER A 151 22.45 -15.00 19.23
C SER A 151 21.64 -14.63 20.48
N ALA A 152 22.23 -14.75 21.66
CA ALA A 152 21.63 -14.34 22.93
C ALA A 152 21.70 -12.82 23.19
N GLN A 153 22.44 -12.08 22.38
CA GLN A 153 22.60 -10.62 22.50
C GLN A 153 21.43 -9.92 21.82
N ASN A 154 20.33 -9.77 22.55
CA ASN A 154 19.06 -9.31 21.96
C ASN A 154 18.79 -7.81 22.15
N THR A 155 19.47 -7.15 23.08
CA THR A 155 19.27 -5.71 23.33
C THR A 155 20.20 -4.86 22.46
N LEU A 156 19.75 -3.67 22.06
CA LEU A 156 20.57 -2.73 21.31
C LEU A 156 21.92 -2.44 22.02
N GLY A 157 21.89 -2.19 23.33
CA GLY A 157 23.12 -1.91 24.08
C GLY A 157 24.15 -3.06 24.03
N GLN A 158 23.68 -4.32 24.10
CA GLN A 158 24.54 -5.48 23.94
C GLN A 158 25.13 -5.55 22.52
N LEU A 159 24.32 -5.31 21.48
CA LEU A 159 24.78 -5.29 20.09
C LEU A 159 25.82 -4.20 19.87
N VAL A 160 25.59 -2.99 20.35
CA VAL A 160 26.54 -1.88 20.28
C VAL A 160 27.85 -2.23 20.98
N ASN A 161 27.82 -2.89 22.13
CA ASN A 161 29.03 -3.35 22.82
C ASN A 161 29.79 -4.41 22.00
N VAL A 162 29.08 -5.37 21.38
CA VAL A 162 29.74 -6.38 20.51
C VAL A 162 30.44 -5.71 19.35
N ILE A 163 29.77 -4.83 18.59
CA ILE A 163 30.38 -4.20 17.42
C ILE A 163 31.54 -3.28 17.83
N SER A 164 31.38 -2.47 18.89
CA SER A 164 32.44 -1.58 19.40
C SER A 164 33.68 -2.33 19.81
N SER A 165 33.54 -3.46 20.52
CA SER A 165 34.66 -4.30 20.95
C SER A 165 35.35 -5.05 19.80
N ASN A 166 34.75 -5.08 18.62
CA ASN A 166 35.30 -5.69 17.41
C ASN A 166 35.70 -4.65 16.33
N GLY A 167 35.93 -3.40 16.72
CA GLY A 167 36.54 -2.38 15.89
C GLY A 167 35.58 -1.43 15.19
N TYR A 168 34.24 -1.66 15.23
CA TYR A 168 33.22 -0.78 14.62
C TYR A 168 32.96 0.42 15.54
N THR A 169 33.97 1.25 15.76
CA THR A 169 33.90 2.31 16.78
C THR A 169 33.12 3.53 16.33
N GLN A 170 33.22 3.89 15.06
CA GLN A 170 32.48 5.02 14.51
C GLN A 170 30.98 4.68 14.41
N LEU A 171 30.65 3.49 13.92
CA LEU A 171 29.28 2.98 13.88
C LEU A 171 28.66 2.98 15.29
N ALA A 172 29.36 2.40 16.27
CA ALA A 172 28.89 2.37 17.65
C ALA A 172 28.70 3.77 18.25
N GLY A 173 29.60 4.71 17.93
CA GLY A 173 29.55 6.10 18.38
C GLY A 173 28.39 6.92 17.82
N ASN A 174 27.82 6.51 16.67
CA ASN A 174 26.64 7.16 16.07
C ASN A 174 25.29 6.67 16.66
N ILE A 175 25.31 5.68 17.55
CA ILE A 175 24.08 5.11 18.12
C ILE A 175 23.91 5.56 19.58
N ASP A 176 22.98 6.48 19.81
CA ASP A 176 22.68 6.93 21.18
C ASP A 176 21.61 6.05 21.85
N VAL A 177 22.09 5.07 22.60
CA VAL A 177 21.23 4.13 23.35
C VAL A 177 20.40 4.86 24.42
N ASN A 178 20.90 5.97 24.96
CA ASN A 178 20.23 6.69 26.06
C ASN A 178 19.01 7.48 25.54
N ILE A 179 19.13 8.17 24.42
CA ILE A 179 17.98 8.83 23.76
C ILE A 179 16.91 7.80 23.43
N ARG A 180 17.30 6.70 22.81
CA ARG A 180 16.38 5.62 22.45
C ARG A 180 15.67 5.04 23.69
N ASN A 181 16.39 4.78 24.76
CA ASN A 181 15.81 4.28 26.01
C ASN A 181 14.85 5.29 26.63
N ALA A 182 15.17 6.59 26.62
CA ALA A 182 14.28 7.62 27.11
C ALA A 182 12.96 7.65 26.34
N ILE A 183 13.00 7.51 25.00
CA ILE A 183 11.80 7.47 24.16
C ILE A 183 10.95 6.24 24.49
N ASN A 184 11.55 5.05 24.46
CA ASN A 184 10.82 3.79 24.63
C ASN A 184 10.20 3.65 26.04
N HIS A 185 10.79 4.26 27.03
CA HIS A 185 10.25 4.26 28.41
C HIS A 185 9.34 5.46 28.71
N GLY A 186 8.98 6.27 27.70
CA GLY A 186 8.11 7.43 27.90
C GLY A 186 8.73 8.54 28.75
N LYS A 187 10.07 8.57 28.86
CA LYS A 187 10.84 9.55 29.64
C LYS A 187 11.28 10.73 28.78
N VAL A 188 10.32 11.32 28.07
CA VAL A 188 10.55 12.45 27.16
C VAL A 188 9.58 13.58 27.50
N ARG A 189 10.08 14.82 27.53
CA ARG A 189 9.28 16.03 27.68
C ARG A 189 9.65 17.04 26.59
N LEU A 190 8.65 17.78 26.13
CA LEU A 190 8.87 18.95 25.30
C LEU A 190 8.92 20.20 26.19
N SER A 191 9.71 21.22 25.78
CA SER A 191 9.64 22.55 26.39
C SER A 191 8.20 23.07 26.30
N LYS A 192 7.88 23.95 27.24
CA LYS A 192 6.59 24.61 27.19
C LYS A 192 6.72 25.92 26.45
N ASP A 193 6.24 26.70 26.08
CA ASP A 193 6.21 27.97 25.38
C ASP A 193 7.55 28.76 25.39
N PRO A 194 8.31 28.73 24.27
CA PRO A 194 8.05 28.01 23.02
C PRO A 194 8.40 26.52 23.08
N ILE A 195 7.76 25.72 22.20
CA ILE A 195 8.12 24.32 22.00
C ILE A 195 9.27 24.26 21.00
N ASP A 196 10.49 24.36 21.50
CA ASP A 196 11.72 24.38 20.73
C ASP A 196 12.77 23.36 21.17
N LYS A 197 12.52 22.66 22.30
CA LYS A 197 13.46 21.71 22.91
C LYS A 197 12.77 20.41 23.36
N ILE A 198 13.58 19.35 23.39
CA ILE A 198 13.21 18.03 23.91
C ILE A 198 14.12 17.71 25.09
N TYR A 199 13.55 17.25 26.17
CA TYR A 199 14.25 16.75 27.35
C TYR A 199 14.14 15.22 27.40
N PHE A 200 15.28 14.53 27.37
CA PHE A 200 15.39 13.07 27.52
C PHE A 200 15.90 12.74 28.90
N TYR A 201 15.11 11.97 29.68
CA TYR A 201 15.47 11.52 31.01
C TYR A 201 15.90 10.06 30.97
N TYR A 202 17.11 9.76 31.41
CA TYR A 202 17.64 8.41 31.44
C TYR A 202 18.49 8.17 32.68
N SER A 203 18.87 6.92 32.94
CA SER A 203 19.74 6.57 34.04
C SER A 203 21.01 5.92 33.49
N GLU A 204 22.14 6.42 33.89
CA GLU A 204 23.46 5.87 33.58
C GLU A 204 24.18 5.56 34.90
N GLN A 205 24.63 4.31 35.06
CA GLN A 205 25.23 3.84 36.29
C GLN A 205 24.38 4.14 37.56
N ARG A 206 23.05 4.03 37.45
CA ARG A 206 22.05 4.37 38.48
C ARG A 206 21.93 5.86 38.82
N ILE A 207 22.61 6.72 38.10
CA ILE A 207 22.50 8.18 38.26
C ILE A 207 21.50 8.69 37.22
N SER A 208 20.48 9.43 37.65
CA SER A 208 19.52 10.09 36.76
C SER A 208 20.21 11.23 36.02
N LYS A 209 20.10 11.24 34.71
CA LYS A 209 20.63 12.27 33.82
C LYS A 209 19.53 12.83 32.94
N THR A 210 19.73 14.06 32.50
CA THR A 210 18.85 14.73 31.52
C THR A 210 19.70 15.22 30.37
N LYS A 211 19.27 14.93 29.13
CA LYS A 211 19.84 15.48 27.92
C LYS A 211 18.81 16.42 27.31
N GLU A 212 19.18 17.68 27.16
CA GLU A 212 18.40 18.71 26.48
C GLU A 212 18.89 18.85 25.04
N ILE A 213 17.96 18.83 24.08
CA ILE A 213 18.28 18.92 22.65
C ILE A 213 17.26 19.85 22.00
N ALA A 214 17.73 20.85 21.23
CA ALA A 214 16.84 21.69 20.44
C ALA A 214 16.20 20.87 19.31
N LEU A 215 14.98 21.24 18.89
CA LEU A 215 14.26 20.50 17.84
C LEU A 215 15.06 20.38 16.55
N TYR A 216 15.71 21.47 16.11
CA TYR A 216 16.54 21.46 14.91
C TYR A 216 17.80 20.59 15.04
N GLU A 217 18.33 20.46 16.27
CA GLU A 217 19.45 19.54 16.55
C GLU A 217 18.98 18.09 16.56
N PHE A 218 17.75 17.86 17.03
CA PHE A 218 17.17 16.54 16.98
C PHE A 218 16.85 16.08 15.55
N ASP A 219 16.41 17.01 14.68
CA ASP A 219 16.27 16.75 13.24
C ASP A 219 17.62 16.30 12.63
N LYS A 220 18.72 16.98 12.95
CA LYS A 220 20.08 16.56 12.53
C LYS A 220 20.49 15.20 13.09
N ILE A 221 20.08 14.87 14.30
CA ILE A 221 20.34 13.53 14.87
C ILE A 221 19.56 12.46 14.10
N ILE A 222 18.32 12.73 13.69
CA ILE A 222 17.52 11.82 12.85
C ILE A 222 18.22 11.63 11.51
N ASP A 223 18.60 12.72 10.82
CA ASP A 223 19.28 12.68 9.53
C ASP A 223 20.59 11.88 9.63
N LYS A 224 21.43 12.20 10.63
CA LYS A 224 22.68 11.45 10.85
C LYS A 224 22.47 9.98 11.14
N SER A 225 21.42 9.64 11.91
CA SER A 225 21.09 8.25 12.19
C SER A 225 20.63 7.52 10.93
N PHE A 226 19.89 8.21 10.06
CA PHE A 226 19.46 7.66 8.77
C PHE A 226 20.65 7.49 7.81
N ASP A 227 21.54 8.46 7.70
CA ASP A 227 22.77 8.35 6.92
C ASP A 227 23.67 7.20 7.41
N THR A 228 23.69 6.98 8.72
CA THR A 228 24.38 5.83 9.32
C THR A 228 23.72 4.51 8.88
N ALA A 229 22.39 4.43 8.93
CA ALA A 229 21.65 3.24 8.49
C ALA A 229 21.85 2.98 7.00
N SER A 230 21.85 4.03 6.18
CA SER A 230 22.12 3.99 4.75
C SER A 230 23.51 3.44 4.46
N ALA A 231 24.52 3.93 5.19
CA ALA A 231 25.91 3.47 5.05
C ALA A 231 26.08 2.00 5.42
N VAL A 232 25.45 1.55 6.50
CA VAL A 232 25.50 0.15 6.92
C VAL A 232 24.78 -0.75 5.93
N LEU A 233 23.60 -0.36 5.44
CA LEU A 233 22.88 -1.09 4.40
C LEU A 233 23.75 -1.24 3.15
N LEU A 234 24.35 -0.15 2.70
CA LEU A 234 25.20 -0.15 1.51
C LEU A 234 26.43 -1.04 1.69
N ALA A 235 27.10 -0.96 2.84
CA ALA A 235 28.27 -1.79 3.15
C ALA A 235 27.93 -3.29 3.21
N LEU A 236 26.81 -3.64 3.85
CA LEU A 236 26.34 -5.03 3.88
C LEU A 236 25.95 -5.52 2.48
N SER A 237 25.29 -4.70 1.69
CA SER A 237 24.89 -5.06 0.33
C SER A 237 26.10 -5.24 -0.57
N THR A 238 27.11 -4.36 -0.47
CA THR A 238 28.36 -4.48 -1.21
C THR A 238 29.12 -5.76 -0.81
N PHE A 239 29.24 -6.03 0.49
CA PHE A 239 29.86 -7.24 0.99
C PHE A 239 29.16 -8.50 0.50
N MET A 240 27.84 -8.55 0.59
CA MET A 240 27.04 -9.68 0.10
C MET A 240 27.13 -9.84 -1.42
N ASN A 241 27.17 -8.72 -2.16
CA ASN A 241 27.32 -8.74 -3.62
C ASN A 241 28.67 -9.32 -4.06
N PHE A 242 29.75 -9.03 -3.34
CA PHE A 242 31.05 -9.64 -3.59
C PHE A 242 31.12 -11.12 -3.19
N HIS A 243 30.41 -11.49 -2.14
CA HIS A 243 30.48 -12.82 -1.52
C HIS A 243 29.15 -13.58 -1.57
N MET A 244 28.51 -13.60 -2.75
CA MET A 244 27.23 -14.30 -2.98
C MET A 244 27.25 -15.76 -2.53
N HIS A 245 28.39 -16.44 -2.66
CA HIS A 245 28.57 -17.82 -2.23
C HIS A 245 28.40 -18.04 -0.72
N LEU A 246 28.48 -16.98 0.10
CA LEU A 246 28.19 -17.06 1.53
C LEU A 246 26.68 -17.12 1.83
N ILE A 247 25.84 -16.74 0.89
CA ILE A 247 24.40 -16.77 1.05
C ILE A 247 23.92 -18.21 0.89
N CYS A 248 23.70 -18.87 2.01
CA CYS A 248 23.25 -20.26 2.09
C CYS A 248 21.77 -20.29 2.44
N ILE A 249 20.93 -19.84 1.53
CA ILE A 249 19.48 -20.03 1.61
C ILE A 249 19.19 -21.30 0.82
N ASP A 250 18.69 -22.32 1.49
CA ASP A 250 18.35 -23.59 0.87
C ASP A 250 17.06 -23.43 0.05
N GLU A 251 17.22 -23.12 -1.23
CA GLU A 251 16.09 -22.99 -2.15
C GLU A 251 15.33 -24.32 -2.36
N THR A 252 15.91 -25.43 -1.92
CA THR A 252 15.30 -26.78 -2.10
C THR A 252 14.44 -27.21 -0.92
N LYS A 253 14.61 -26.61 0.24
CA LYS A 253 13.64 -26.77 1.32
C LYS A 253 12.48 -25.84 1.02
N ASN A 254 11.32 -26.42 0.83
CA ASN A 254 10.01 -25.76 0.68
C ASN A 254 9.65 -24.80 1.85
N GLU A 255 10.61 -24.36 2.62
CA GLU A 255 10.47 -23.51 3.78
C GLU A 255 11.00 -22.11 3.44
N TYR A 256 10.08 -21.30 2.91
CA TYR A 256 10.18 -19.86 3.02
C TYR A 256 11.24 -19.13 2.18
N ILE A 257 11.02 -19.06 0.88
CA ILE A 257 11.60 -17.93 0.14
C ILE A 257 10.87 -16.68 0.66
N PRO A 258 11.57 -15.69 1.26
CA PRO A 258 10.93 -14.46 1.70
C PRO A 258 10.12 -13.86 0.54
N PHE A 259 8.94 -13.33 0.82
CA PHE A 259 8.08 -12.73 -0.22
C PHE A 259 8.81 -11.69 -1.07
N VAL A 260 9.78 -10.99 -0.49
CA VAL A 260 10.65 -10.05 -1.21
C VAL A 260 11.43 -10.72 -2.34
N ILE A 261 12.10 -11.84 -2.06
CA ILE A 261 12.86 -12.57 -3.09
C ILE A 261 11.92 -13.19 -4.12
N LEU A 262 10.78 -13.70 -3.67
CA LEU A 262 9.78 -14.24 -4.58
C LEU A 262 9.22 -13.16 -5.49
N ALA A 263 8.90 -11.98 -4.96
CA ALA A 263 8.41 -10.86 -5.74
C ALA A 263 9.41 -10.42 -6.82
N MET A 264 10.71 -10.41 -6.49
CA MET A 264 11.78 -10.14 -7.45
C MET A 264 11.81 -11.20 -8.57
N LYS A 265 11.65 -12.48 -8.24
CA LYS A 265 11.59 -13.57 -9.23
C LYS A 265 10.34 -13.49 -10.11
N LEU A 266 9.24 -12.96 -9.59
CA LEU A 266 7.98 -12.76 -10.34
C LEU A 266 8.02 -11.55 -11.27
N SER A 267 8.92 -10.59 -11.03
CA SER A 267 9.05 -9.42 -11.86
C SER A 267 9.80 -9.77 -13.16
N ILE A 268 9.15 -9.51 -14.28
CA ILE A 268 9.67 -9.71 -15.64
C ILE A 268 9.44 -8.43 -16.45
N PRO A 269 10.10 -8.24 -17.62
CA PRO A 269 9.90 -7.04 -18.42
C PRO A 269 8.41 -6.74 -18.68
N GLY A 270 7.96 -5.55 -18.26
CA GLY A 270 6.56 -5.10 -18.38
C GLY A 270 5.61 -5.61 -17.30
N ILE A 271 6.07 -6.39 -16.32
CA ILE A 271 5.27 -6.86 -15.18
C ILE A 271 6.07 -6.75 -13.89
N TYR A 272 5.56 -6.02 -12.93
CA TYR A 272 6.18 -5.81 -11.63
C TYR A 272 5.31 -6.40 -10.52
N CYS A 273 5.90 -7.22 -9.67
CA CYS A 273 5.23 -7.69 -8.46
C CYS A 273 5.36 -6.63 -7.37
N SER A 274 4.26 -5.94 -7.08
CA SER A 274 4.23 -4.86 -6.09
C SER A 274 4.05 -5.38 -4.65
N SER A 275 3.39 -6.51 -4.46
CA SER A 275 3.09 -7.05 -3.14
C SER A 275 2.83 -8.55 -3.19
N ILE A 276 3.23 -9.25 -2.12
CA ILE A 276 2.80 -10.61 -1.82
C ILE A 276 2.34 -10.63 -0.36
N SER A 277 1.12 -11.10 -0.11
CA SER A 277 0.53 -11.10 1.22
C SER A 277 -0.29 -12.34 1.51
N ASP A 278 -0.16 -12.84 2.74
CA ASP A 278 -1.04 -13.85 3.31
C ASP A 278 -2.13 -13.16 4.14
N THR A 279 -3.38 -13.38 3.78
CA THR A 279 -4.51 -12.80 4.52
C THR A 279 -4.93 -13.63 5.73
N GLY A 280 -4.41 -14.85 5.88
CA GLY A 280 -4.72 -15.77 6.97
C GLY A 280 -6.15 -16.32 6.99
N ASN A 281 -7.05 -15.80 6.18
CA ASN A 281 -8.49 -16.11 6.30
C ASN A 281 -9.02 -17.13 5.27
N LEU A 282 -8.31 -17.40 4.18
CA LEU A 282 -8.85 -18.17 3.05
C LEU A 282 -7.90 -19.25 2.52
N ASN A 283 -6.83 -19.57 3.25
CA ASN A 283 -5.75 -20.41 2.72
C ASN A 283 -5.33 -19.96 1.31
N GLN A 284 -5.22 -18.64 1.14
CA GLN A 284 -4.99 -17.96 -0.12
C GLN A 284 -3.81 -17.01 -0.02
N LEU A 285 -2.89 -17.12 -0.97
CA LEU A 285 -1.81 -16.17 -1.15
C LEU A 285 -2.21 -15.13 -2.19
N ASN A 286 -2.07 -13.84 -1.86
CA ASN A 286 -2.35 -12.73 -2.77
C ASN A 286 -1.05 -12.19 -3.36
N ILE A 287 -1.02 -12.00 -4.66
CA ILE A 287 0.09 -11.47 -5.43
C ILE A 287 -0.43 -10.26 -6.23
N GLU A 288 0.15 -9.10 -6.00
CA GLU A 288 -0.22 -7.87 -6.69
C GLU A 288 0.80 -7.56 -7.79
N LEU A 289 0.32 -7.35 -9.00
CA LEU A 289 1.14 -7.10 -10.18
C LEU A 289 0.77 -5.76 -10.82
N GLU A 290 1.75 -4.96 -11.15
CA GLU A 290 1.62 -3.85 -12.09
C GLU A 290 2.03 -4.32 -13.49
N VAL A 291 1.18 -4.05 -14.49
CA VAL A 291 1.35 -4.52 -15.87
C VAL A 291 1.45 -3.32 -16.80
N GLU A 292 2.57 -3.14 -17.50
CA GLU A 292 2.77 -1.96 -18.34
C GLU A 292 2.10 -2.06 -19.73
N ASN A 293 2.40 -3.09 -20.49
CA ASN A 293 2.05 -3.18 -21.91
C ASN A 293 1.56 -4.58 -22.33
N THR A 294 0.82 -5.27 -21.49
CA THR A 294 0.39 -6.63 -21.80
C THR A 294 -0.98 -6.63 -22.47
N GLU A 295 -1.09 -7.30 -23.61
CA GLU A 295 -2.37 -7.58 -24.24
C GLU A 295 -3.25 -8.44 -23.31
N ARG A 296 -4.55 -8.15 -23.30
CA ARG A 296 -5.53 -8.80 -22.41
C ARG A 296 -5.50 -10.33 -22.48
N GLY A 297 -5.27 -10.90 -23.65
CA GLY A 297 -5.22 -12.35 -23.87
C GLY A 297 -4.05 -13.05 -23.17
N ASN A 298 -2.97 -12.35 -22.89
CA ASN A 298 -1.74 -12.92 -22.37
C ASN A 298 -1.67 -12.92 -20.85
N ILE A 299 -2.51 -12.13 -20.16
CA ILE A 299 -2.44 -11.98 -18.69
C ILE A 299 -2.68 -13.31 -17.97
N ALA A 300 -3.67 -14.09 -18.42
CA ALA A 300 -3.95 -15.38 -17.81
C ALA A 300 -2.77 -16.35 -17.98
N GLN A 301 -2.19 -16.43 -19.17
CA GLN A 301 -1.02 -17.29 -19.43
C GLN A 301 0.20 -16.87 -18.62
N ILE A 302 0.42 -15.56 -18.48
CA ILE A 302 1.52 -15.03 -17.68
C ILE A 302 1.30 -15.37 -16.20
N ALA A 303 0.09 -15.14 -15.67
CA ALA A 303 -0.25 -15.51 -14.31
C ALA A 303 -0.11 -17.02 -14.07
N ALA A 304 -0.41 -17.87 -15.07
CA ALA A 304 -0.17 -19.31 -15.01
C ALA A 304 1.33 -19.64 -14.82
N LEU A 305 2.19 -18.99 -15.60
CA LEU A 305 3.64 -19.18 -15.46
C LEU A 305 4.17 -18.68 -14.12
N LEU A 306 3.70 -17.51 -13.67
CA LEU A 306 4.08 -16.97 -12.38
C LEU A 306 3.55 -17.84 -11.22
N SER A 307 2.36 -18.45 -11.36
CA SER A 307 1.79 -19.33 -10.35
C SER A 307 2.64 -20.57 -10.08
N ILE A 308 3.35 -21.07 -11.08
CA ILE A 308 4.30 -22.18 -10.91
C ILE A 308 5.46 -21.77 -9.99
N LEU A 309 6.01 -20.57 -10.19
CA LEU A 309 7.11 -20.05 -9.36
C LEU A 309 6.64 -19.83 -7.92
N VAL A 310 5.43 -19.28 -7.76
CA VAL A 310 4.83 -19.05 -6.44
C VAL A 310 4.55 -20.37 -5.72
N TYR A 311 3.96 -21.34 -6.40
CA TYR A 311 3.68 -22.66 -5.85
C TYR A 311 4.94 -23.41 -5.42
N ASN A 312 6.01 -23.34 -6.22
CA ASN A 312 7.28 -23.97 -5.87
C ASN A 312 7.91 -23.35 -4.61
N ALA A 313 7.63 -22.07 -4.34
CA ALA A 313 8.12 -21.37 -3.16
C ALA A 313 7.19 -21.54 -1.94
N HIS A 314 5.88 -21.60 -2.16
CA HIS A 314 4.84 -21.61 -1.13
C HIS A 314 3.70 -22.55 -1.54
N SER A 315 3.88 -23.84 -1.36
CA SER A 315 2.91 -24.87 -1.78
C SER A 315 1.75 -25.09 -0.80
N ASP A 316 1.72 -24.37 0.32
CA ASP A 316 0.78 -24.63 1.41
C ASP A 316 -0.62 -24.05 1.18
N TYR A 317 -0.74 -23.14 0.22
CA TYR A 317 -2.01 -22.47 -0.08
C TYR A 317 -2.87 -23.28 -1.04
N ASP A 318 -4.20 -23.22 -0.86
CA ASP A 318 -5.16 -23.82 -1.78
C ASP A 318 -5.44 -22.94 -2.99
N LYS A 319 -5.20 -21.61 -2.86
CA LYS A 319 -5.48 -20.62 -3.87
C LYS A 319 -4.37 -19.60 -3.98
N TYR A 320 -4.11 -19.16 -5.20
CA TYR A 320 -3.14 -18.14 -5.57
C TYR A 320 -3.86 -17.06 -6.37
N LEU A 321 -4.12 -15.92 -5.75
CA LEU A 321 -4.80 -14.80 -6.38
C LEU A 321 -3.77 -13.81 -6.91
N PHE A 322 -3.78 -13.61 -8.21
CA PHE A 322 -3.01 -12.58 -8.88
C PHE A 322 -3.93 -11.40 -9.18
N SER A 323 -3.77 -10.29 -8.49
CA SER A 323 -4.38 -9.03 -8.87
C SER A 323 -3.40 -8.25 -9.77
N PHE A 324 -3.92 -7.61 -10.78
CA PHE A 324 -3.11 -6.82 -11.69
C PHE A 324 -3.75 -5.47 -11.97
N SER A 325 -2.93 -4.46 -12.16
CA SER A 325 -3.37 -3.11 -12.48
C SER A 325 -2.52 -2.48 -13.57
N ASN A 326 -3.18 -1.75 -14.45
CA ASN A 326 -2.57 -0.84 -15.39
C ASN A 326 -3.43 0.43 -15.45
N PRO A 327 -2.89 1.60 -15.07
CA PRO A 327 -3.68 2.84 -15.05
C PRO A 327 -4.24 3.26 -16.40
N ARG A 328 -3.67 2.75 -17.50
CA ARG A 328 -4.04 3.12 -18.88
C ARG A 328 -4.94 2.09 -19.56
N MET A 329 -4.89 0.84 -19.13
CA MET A 329 -5.53 -0.25 -19.86
C MET A 329 -6.62 -0.95 -19.04
N MET A 330 -6.28 -1.52 -17.89
CA MET A 330 -7.20 -2.32 -17.11
C MET A 330 -6.66 -2.62 -15.70
N SER A 331 -7.56 -3.05 -14.84
CA SER A 331 -7.22 -3.73 -13.58
C SER A 331 -8.07 -4.99 -13.45
N GLY A 332 -7.68 -5.92 -12.61
CA GLY A 332 -8.43 -7.15 -12.41
C GLY A 332 -7.72 -8.16 -11.53
N TRP A 333 -8.22 -9.37 -11.52
CA TRP A 333 -7.61 -10.46 -10.79
C TRP A 333 -7.91 -11.82 -11.46
N ILE A 334 -7.06 -12.80 -11.17
CA ILE A 334 -7.21 -14.20 -11.58
C ILE A 334 -6.82 -15.11 -10.41
N ILE A 335 -7.57 -16.19 -10.22
CA ILE A 335 -7.29 -17.18 -9.18
C ILE A 335 -6.89 -18.50 -9.83
N TYR A 336 -5.71 -18.99 -9.45
CA TYR A 336 -5.28 -20.37 -9.70
C TYR A 336 -5.49 -21.19 -8.44
N HIS A 337 -6.23 -22.29 -8.56
CA HIS A 337 -6.30 -23.28 -7.50
C HIS A 337 -5.05 -24.15 -7.53
N LYS A 338 -4.65 -24.66 -6.38
CA LYS A 338 -3.51 -25.56 -6.24
C LYS A 338 -3.49 -26.68 -7.29
N GLN A 339 -4.66 -27.29 -7.56
CA GLN A 339 -4.77 -28.37 -8.53
C GLN A 339 -4.48 -27.90 -9.96
N ASP A 340 -4.89 -26.69 -10.34
CA ASP A 340 -4.60 -26.11 -11.67
C ASP A 340 -3.09 -26.05 -11.91
N ILE A 341 -2.34 -25.61 -10.88
CA ILE A 341 -0.89 -25.48 -10.96
C ILE A 341 -0.22 -26.86 -11.03
N ILE A 342 -0.69 -27.81 -10.23
CA ILE A 342 -0.21 -29.20 -10.28
C ILE A 342 -0.46 -29.81 -11.66
N ASP A 343 -1.63 -29.60 -12.25
CA ASP A 343 -1.98 -30.11 -13.58
C ASP A 343 -1.06 -29.54 -14.68
N ILE A 344 -0.68 -28.25 -14.56
CA ILE A 344 0.29 -27.61 -15.47
C ILE A 344 1.69 -28.20 -15.26
N ILE A 345 2.17 -28.29 -14.02
CA ILE A 345 3.52 -28.77 -13.70
C ILE A 345 3.71 -30.23 -14.14
N SER A 346 2.71 -31.07 -13.90
CA SER A 346 2.73 -32.48 -14.28
C SER A 346 2.53 -32.74 -15.79
N GLY A 347 2.16 -31.68 -16.54
CA GLY A 347 1.82 -31.80 -17.96
C GLY A 347 0.48 -32.48 -18.22
N THR A 348 -0.33 -32.73 -17.19
CA THR A 348 -1.67 -33.33 -17.32
C THR A 348 -2.60 -32.43 -18.12
N LYS A 349 -2.47 -31.11 -17.97
CA LYS A 349 -3.17 -30.09 -18.77
C LYS A 349 -2.20 -29.08 -19.36
N LYS A 350 -2.53 -28.59 -20.55
CA LYS A 350 -1.82 -27.44 -21.14
C LYS A 350 -2.27 -26.14 -20.46
N ILE A 351 -1.40 -25.14 -20.44
CA ILE A 351 -1.70 -23.82 -19.86
C ILE A 351 -2.97 -23.23 -20.46
N ASP A 352 -3.13 -23.28 -21.78
CA ASP A 352 -4.32 -22.75 -22.47
C ASP A 352 -5.61 -23.42 -22.03
N THR A 353 -5.56 -24.74 -21.77
CA THR A 353 -6.72 -25.50 -21.25
C THR A 353 -7.09 -25.03 -19.86
N VAL A 354 -6.10 -24.88 -18.96
CA VAL A 354 -6.33 -24.38 -17.59
C VAL A 354 -6.84 -22.95 -17.61
N CYS A 355 -6.28 -22.07 -18.44
CA CYS A 355 -6.76 -20.70 -18.60
C CYS A 355 -8.24 -20.67 -19.05
N SER A 356 -8.63 -21.55 -19.99
CA SER A 356 -10.03 -21.65 -20.44
C SER A 356 -10.95 -22.11 -19.33
N GLU A 357 -10.56 -23.14 -18.56
CA GLU A 357 -11.31 -23.62 -17.40
C GLU A 357 -11.47 -22.56 -16.30
N ILE A 358 -10.43 -21.78 -16.01
CA ILE A 358 -10.48 -20.68 -15.05
C ILE A 358 -11.49 -19.62 -15.48
N ILE A 359 -11.51 -19.31 -16.77
CA ILE A 359 -12.46 -18.40 -17.38
C ILE A 359 -13.89 -18.93 -17.24
N GLU A 360 -14.10 -20.22 -17.55
CA GLU A 360 -15.41 -20.86 -17.42
C GLU A 360 -15.89 -20.94 -15.97
N ARG A 361 -14.99 -21.21 -15.02
CA ARG A 361 -15.27 -21.18 -13.57
C ARG A 361 -15.49 -19.78 -13.02
N LYS A 362 -15.18 -18.76 -13.81
CA LYS A 362 -15.30 -17.35 -13.41
C LYS A 362 -14.30 -16.94 -12.31
N ASP A 363 -13.15 -17.56 -12.28
CA ASP A 363 -12.02 -17.22 -11.42
C ASP A 363 -11.10 -16.17 -12.05
N PHE A 364 -11.61 -15.42 -13.02
CA PHE A 364 -10.94 -14.35 -13.74
C PHE A 364 -11.84 -13.13 -13.91
N LEU A 365 -11.36 -11.95 -13.50
CA LEU A 365 -12.09 -10.70 -13.58
C LEU A 365 -11.21 -9.59 -14.14
N ILE A 366 -11.72 -8.83 -15.10
CA ILE A 366 -11.07 -7.64 -15.64
C ILE A 366 -12.00 -6.45 -15.51
N PHE A 367 -11.46 -5.34 -14.99
CA PHE A 367 -12.12 -4.05 -14.93
C PHE A 367 -11.57 -3.14 -16.03
N PRO A 368 -12.41 -2.52 -16.86
CA PRO A 368 -11.94 -1.53 -17.83
C PRO A 368 -11.42 -0.28 -17.11
N PRO A 369 -10.53 0.50 -17.74
CA PRO A 369 -10.10 1.78 -17.19
C PRO A 369 -11.30 2.71 -17.05
N SER A 370 -11.28 3.56 -16.02
CA SER A 370 -12.39 4.44 -15.65
C SER A 370 -12.66 5.58 -16.67
N THR A 371 -11.92 5.68 -17.76
CA THR A 371 -11.84 6.88 -18.60
C THR A 371 -12.24 6.73 -20.05
N GLU A 372 -12.56 5.54 -20.56
CA GLU A 372 -12.89 5.35 -21.98
C GLU A 372 -14.14 4.49 -22.20
N ASP A 373 -14.90 4.82 -23.22
CA ASP A 373 -16.00 4.00 -23.75
C ASP A 373 -15.38 2.73 -24.38
N ILE A 374 -15.21 1.70 -23.56
CA ILE A 374 -14.79 0.39 -24.05
C ILE A 374 -16.02 -0.36 -24.51
N ASP A 375 -15.97 -0.96 -25.70
CA ASP A 375 -17.00 -1.89 -26.14
C ASP A 375 -17.05 -3.08 -25.18
N LEU A 376 -18.04 -3.07 -24.30
CA LEU A 376 -18.26 -4.09 -23.28
C LEU A 376 -18.52 -5.48 -23.87
N ASN A 377 -18.83 -5.57 -25.20
CA ASN A 377 -18.98 -6.85 -25.89
C ASN A 377 -17.64 -7.54 -26.16
N GLU A 378 -16.55 -6.79 -26.21
CA GLU A 378 -15.20 -7.37 -26.29
C GLU A 378 -14.64 -7.80 -24.93
N VAL A 379 -15.11 -7.16 -23.84
CA VAL A 379 -14.71 -7.53 -22.47
C VAL A 379 -15.63 -8.64 -21.96
N LYS A 380 -15.35 -9.87 -22.29
CA LYS A 380 -16.14 -11.05 -21.89
C LYS A 380 -16.26 -11.26 -20.38
N TYR A 381 -15.70 -10.41 -19.53
CA TYR A 381 -15.56 -10.68 -18.09
C TYR A 381 -15.96 -9.52 -17.18
N PHE A 382 -17.11 -9.65 -16.57
CA PHE A 382 -17.46 -9.42 -15.17
C PHE A 382 -17.30 -8.00 -14.60
N CYS A 383 -17.49 -6.97 -15.41
CA CYS A 383 -17.80 -5.67 -14.89
C CYS A 383 -19.32 -5.49 -14.85
N PHE A 384 -19.80 -4.80 -13.81
CA PHE A 384 -21.12 -4.24 -13.92
C PHE A 384 -21.18 -3.30 -15.13
N PRO A 385 -22.22 -3.38 -15.96
CA PRO A 385 -22.32 -2.53 -17.14
C PRO A 385 -22.45 -1.05 -16.73
N ASN A 386 -21.77 -0.17 -17.45
CA ASN A 386 -22.05 1.26 -17.37
C ASN A 386 -23.29 1.57 -18.21
N TYR A 387 -24.08 2.53 -17.79
CA TYR A 387 -25.20 3.05 -18.58
C TYR A 387 -24.90 4.45 -19.05
N ASN A 388 -25.01 4.69 -20.35
CA ASN A 388 -24.81 5.99 -20.97
C ASN A 388 -26.04 6.38 -21.81
N SER A 389 -26.69 7.46 -21.44
CA SER A 389 -27.74 8.08 -22.25
C SER A 389 -27.51 9.59 -22.36
N THR A 390 -28.29 10.25 -23.20
CA THR A 390 -28.29 11.72 -23.31
C THR A 390 -28.74 12.42 -22.03
N ASN A 391 -29.54 11.74 -21.21
CA ASN A 391 -30.17 12.31 -20.03
C ASN A 391 -29.39 12.05 -18.74
N TYR A 392 -28.69 10.89 -18.63
CA TYR A 392 -27.92 10.55 -17.45
C TYR A 392 -26.92 9.41 -17.75
N LYS A 393 -25.95 9.28 -16.86
CA LYS A 393 -24.95 8.18 -16.90
C LYS A 393 -24.92 7.47 -15.55
N ILE A 394 -24.74 6.15 -15.57
CA ILE A 394 -24.52 5.36 -14.36
C ILE A 394 -23.18 4.64 -14.52
N ASN A 395 -22.32 4.77 -13.52
CA ASN A 395 -21.06 4.05 -13.46
C ASN A 395 -20.69 3.64 -12.03
N ASN A 396 -19.54 2.97 -11.88
CA ASN A 396 -19.03 2.50 -10.59
C ASN A 396 -20.06 1.65 -9.84
N ILE A 397 -20.79 0.80 -10.57
CA ILE A 397 -21.69 -0.15 -9.93
C ILE A 397 -20.83 -1.16 -9.17
N ALA A 398 -21.13 -1.33 -7.90
CA ALA A 398 -20.44 -2.25 -7.01
C ALA A 398 -21.43 -3.14 -6.26
N ASN A 399 -21.02 -4.36 -6.00
CA ASN A 399 -21.78 -5.28 -5.17
C ASN A 399 -21.73 -4.85 -3.70
N ALA A 400 -22.89 -4.70 -3.09
CA ALA A 400 -23.08 -4.40 -1.67
C ALA A 400 -23.97 -5.47 -0.97
N SER A 401 -24.10 -6.65 -1.60
CA SER A 401 -25.00 -7.73 -1.15
C SER A 401 -24.56 -8.31 0.21
N THR A 402 -25.56 -8.70 0.98
CA THR A 402 -25.41 -9.54 2.17
C THR A 402 -25.73 -11.01 1.80
N PRO A 403 -25.44 -11.99 2.65
CA PRO A 403 -25.75 -13.39 2.34
C PRO A 403 -27.20 -13.68 1.95
N ASP A 404 -28.11 -12.87 2.45
CA ASP A 404 -29.57 -13.02 2.34
C ASP A 404 -30.23 -12.04 1.35
N ARG A 405 -29.52 -11.00 0.89
CA ARG A 405 -30.08 -9.94 0.02
C ARG A 405 -29.12 -9.46 -1.05
N LYS A 406 -29.62 -9.29 -2.27
CA LYS A 406 -28.87 -8.68 -3.36
C LYS A 406 -28.98 -7.14 -3.28
N ARG A 407 -27.84 -6.49 -3.18
CA ARG A 407 -27.73 -5.01 -3.05
C ARG A 407 -26.68 -4.47 -4.02
N LEU A 408 -26.97 -3.34 -4.65
CA LEU A 408 -26.02 -2.66 -5.53
C LEU A 408 -25.77 -1.24 -5.05
N ARG A 409 -24.53 -0.78 -5.22
CA ARG A 409 -24.14 0.61 -5.08
C ARG A 409 -23.79 1.16 -6.45
N ALA A 410 -24.16 2.41 -6.75
CA ALA A 410 -23.88 3.04 -8.04
C ALA A 410 -23.66 4.54 -7.91
N ASN A 411 -22.98 5.14 -8.90
CA ASN A 411 -22.92 6.58 -9.07
C ASN A 411 -23.77 6.98 -10.29
N LEU A 412 -24.71 7.89 -10.07
CA LEU A 412 -25.58 8.48 -11.09
C LEU A 412 -25.11 9.90 -11.40
N PHE A 413 -24.79 10.17 -12.64
CA PHE A 413 -24.42 11.49 -13.14
C PHE A 413 -25.57 12.07 -13.95
N VAL A 414 -26.07 13.21 -13.53
CA VAL A 414 -27.14 13.90 -14.21
C VAL A 414 -26.60 15.16 -14.87
N PRO A 415 -27.04 15.49 -16.11
CA PRO A 415 -26.82 16.81 -16.66
C PRO A 415 -27.61 17.82 -15.82
N ASN A 416 -27.42 19.11 -16.05
CA ASN A 416 -28.09 20.16 -15.31
C ASN A 416 -29.62 19.91 -15.27
N ALA A 417 -30.08 19.25 -14.20
CA ALA A 417 -31.52 19.09 -13.97
C ALA A 417 -32.14 20.46 -13.75
N LYS A 418 -33.19 20.77 -14.51
CA LYS A 418 -33.83 22.10 -14.49
C LYS A 418 -34.63 22.31 -13.21
N ASN A 419 -35.13 21.24 -12.63
CA ASN A 419 -35.94 21.27 -11.41
C ASN A 419 -35.88 19.91 -10.68
N ARG A 420 -36.46 19.88 -9.47
CA ARG A 420 -36.51 18.69 -8.62
C ARG A 420 -37.27 17.52 -9.29
N ASN A 421 -38.35 17.79 -10.00
CA ASN A 421 -39.18 16.74 -10.60
C ASN A 421 -38.41 16.04 -11.74
N ASP A 422 -37.70 16.80 -12.57
CA ASP A 422 -36.82 16.23 -13.61
C ASP A 422 -35.77 15.28 -12.97
N LEU A 423 -35.18 15.70 -11.85
CA LEU A 423 -34.18 14.89 -11.16
C LEU A 423 -34.80 13.61 -10.56
N LEU A 424 -35.99 13.69 -9.95
CA LEU A 424 -36.71 12.52 -9.44
C LEU A 424 -37.04 11.53 -10.56
N THR A 425 -37.50 12.04 -11.70
CA THR A 425 -37.77 11.21 -12.89
C THR A 425 -36.51 10.49 -13.35
N ILE A 426 -35.34 11.16 -13.37
CA ILE A 426 -34.06 10.53 -13.73
C ILE A 426 -33.67 9.48 -12.70
N ILE A 427 -33.84 9.76 -11.41
CA ILE A 427 -33.55 8.79 -10.32
C ILE A 427 -34.44 7.55 -10.49
N ASP A 428 -35.72 7.70 -10.81
CA ASP A 428 -36.62 6.57 -11.02
C ASP A 428 -36.22 5.73 -12.23
N GLN A 429 -35.88 6.34 -13.35
CA GLN A 429 -35.35 5.64 -14.52
C GLN A 429 -34.04 4.91 -14.20
N ALA A 430 -33.18 5.52 -13.42
CA ALA A 430 -31.92 4.89 -12.99
C ALA A 430 -32.16 3.67 -12.08
N ILE A 431 -33.14 3.77 -11.17
CA ILE A 431 -33.55 2.65 -10.30
C ILE A 431 -34.11 1.51 -11.15
N GLU A 432 -35.06 1.80 -12.05
CA GLU A 432 -35.62 0.77 -12.95
C GLU A 432 -34.53 0.03 -13.71
N TRP A 433 -33.60 0.75 -14.29
CA TRP A 433 -32.47 0.11 -14.99
C TRP A 433 -31.57 -0.68 -14.05
N LEU A 434 -31.17 -0.15 -12.89
CA LEU A 434 -30.29 -0.84 -11.92
C LEU A 434 -30.91 -2.14 -11.39
N LEU A 435 -32.25 -2.20 -11.27
CA LEU A 435 -32.96 -3.42 -10.86
C LEU A 435 -32.82 -4.56 -11.90
N THR A 436 -32.57 -4.22 -13.17
CA THR A 436 -32.36 -5.21 -14.23
C THR A 436 -30.91 -5.70 -14.31
N VAL A 437 -29.98 -5.04 -13.62
CA VAL A 437 -28.55 -5.35 -13.71
C VAL A 437 -28.25 -6.68 -13.06
N LYS A 438 -27.73 -7.60 -13.86
CA LYS A 438 -27.26 -8.92 -13.39
C LYS A 438 -25.93 -8.76 -12.69
N ASN A 439 -25.70 -9.57 -11.66
CA ASN A 439 -24.39 -9.62 -11.05
C ASN A 439 -23.35 -10.13 -12.03
N PRO A 440 -22.19 -9.43 -12.13
CA PRO A 440 -21.04 -10.08 -12.73
C PRO A 440 -20.72 -11.31 -11.91
N ALA A 441 -20.41 -12.35 -12.60
CA ALA A 441 -20.30 -13.64 -12.00
C ALA A 441 -19.03 -13.81 -11.17
N SER A 442 -19.07 -13.37 -9.93
CA SER A 442 -18.26 -14.02 -8.91
C SER A 442 -18.91 -15.39 -8.61
N PRO A 443 -18.16 -16.51 -8.57
CA PRO A 443 -18.73 -17.80 -8.24
C PRO A 443 -19.58 -17.80 -6.96
N THR A 444 -19.14 -17.04 -5.97
CA THR A 444 -19.84 -16.88 -4.68
C THR A 444 -21.15 -16.10 -4.82
N LEU A 445 -21.20 -15.10 -5.70
CA LEU A 445 -22.37 -14.25 -5.91
C LEU A 445 -23.41 -14.91 -6.83
N VAL A 446 -22.95 -15.64 -7.84
CA VAL A 446 -23.85 -16.43 -8.72
C VAL A 446 -24.52 -17.55 -7.96
N GLN A 447 -23.82 -18.21 -7.06
CA GLN A 447 -24.42 -19.26 -6.21
C GLN A 447 -25.51 -18.70 -5.28
N LYS A 448 -25.36 -17.48 -4.76
CA LYS A 448 -26.26 -16.93 -3.76
C LYS A 448 -27.40 -16.09 -4.35
N HIS A 449 -27.11 -15.32 -5.39
CA HIS A 449 -28.05 -14.32 -5.89
C HIS A 449 -28.38 -14.47 -7.38
N GLY A 450 -27.55 -15.22 -8.14
CA GLY A 450 -27.81 -15.52 -9.55
C GLY A 450 -28.23 -14.31 -10.39
N ASP A 451 -29.26 -14.50 -11.19
CA ASP A 451 -29.88 -13.49 -12.03
C ASP A 451 -30.99 -12.68 -11.33
N MET A 452 -31.13 -12.83 -10.01
CA MET A 452 -32.14 -12.09 -9.25
C MET A 452 -31.98 -10.57 -9.44
N PRO A 453 -33.08 -9.80 -9.52
CA PRO A 453 -33.01 -8.35 -9.43
C PRO A 453 -32.48 -7.92 -8.06
N ALA A 454 -31.92 -6.72 -7.97
CA ALA A 454 -31.47 -6.21 -6.69
C ALA A 454 -32.65 -5.90 -5.76
N ASP A 455 -32.51 -6.23 -4.47
CA ASP A 455 -33.50 -5.88 -3.45
C ASP A 455 -33.33 -4.44 -2.96
N ALA A 456 -32.10 -3.95 -2.96
CA ALA A 456 -31.77 -2.61 -2.49
C ALA A 456 -30.71 -1.95 -3.37
N LEU A 457 -30.85 -0.62 -3.51
CA LEU A 457 -29.94 0.22 -4.29
C LEU A 457 -29.46 1.40 -3.44
N TYR A 458 -28.16 1.67 -3.51
CA TYR A 458 -27.49 2.80 -2.86
C TYR A 458 -26.87 3.67 -3.94
N ILE A 459 -27.50 4.81 -4.25
CA ILE A 459 -27.13 5.64 -5.40
C ILE A 459 -26.60 6.98 -4.93
N ASN A 460 -25.33 7.28 -5.26
CA ASN A 460 -24.80 8.63 -5.14
C ASN A 460 -25.12 9.41 -6.41
N VAL A 461 -25.73 10.58 -6.28
CA VAL A 461 -26.15 11.41 -7.40
C VAL A 461 -25.28 12.64 -7.50
N TYR A 462 -24.71 12.88 -8.68
CA TYR A 462 -23.80 13.98 -8.97
C TYR A 462 -24.25 14.78 -10.19
N TYR A 463 -23.94 16.06 -10.22
CA TYR A 463 -24.00 16.82 -11.47
C TYR A 463 -22.90 16.33 -12.42
N ASN A 464 -23.27 16.16 -13.70
CA ASN A 464 -22.31 15.85 -14.75
C ASN A 464 -21.68 17.14 -15.26
N ASP A 465 -20.63 17.60 -14.59
CA ASP A 465 -19.91 18.83 -14.93
C ASP A 465 -18.68 18.62 -15.82
N GLY A 466 -18.50 17.39 -16.34
CA GLY A 466 -17.37 17.02 -17.19
C GLY A 466 -16.03 16.89 -16.47
N ARG A 467 -15.98 17.12 -15.16
CA ARG A 467 -14.74 16.94 -14.38
C ARG A 467 -14.40 15.47 -14.22
N LYS A 468 -13.14 15.14 -14.47
CA LYS A 468 -12.58 13.83 -14.15
C LYS A 468 -12.19 13.81 -12.66
N CYS A 469 -13.12 13.41 -11.78
CA CYS A 469 -12.80 13.20 -10.37
C CYS A 469 -12.25 11.78 -10.18
N LYS A 470 -11.03 11.67 -9.65
CA LYS A 470 -10.42 10.38 -9.32
C LYS A 470 -11.14 9.66 -8.18
N GLU A 471 -11.70 10.40 -7.24
CA GLU A 471 -12.50 9.87 -6.13
C GLU A 471 -13.77 10.72 -5.96
N LEU A 472 -14.92 10.06 -6.04
CA LEU A 472 -16.22 10.68 -5.85
C LEU A 472 -16.68 10.44 -4.41
N THR A 473 -16.79 11.51 -3.66
CA THR A 473 -17.28 11.49 -2.28
C THR A 473 -18.45 12.45 -2.09
N PRO A 474 -19.28 12.28 -1.06
CA PRO A 474 -20.34 13.23 -0.74
C PRO A 474 -19.86 14.66 -0.41
N SER A 475 -18.56 14.85 -0.18
CA SER A 475 -17.96 16.17 0.02
C SER A 475 -17.66 16.92 -1.28
N ASN A 476 -17.72 16.26 -2.44
CA ASN A 476 -17.47 16.91 -3.72
C ASN A 476 -18.53 17.97 -4.01
N ASP A 477 -18.11 19.07 -4.63
CA ASP A 477 -18.99 20.22 -4.92
C ASP A 477 -20.17 19.87 -5.84
N ASN A 478 -20.00 18.87 -6.71
CA ASN A 478 -21.04 18.39 -7.63
C ASN A 478 -21.96 17.29 -7.07
N PHE A 479 -21.80 16.91 -5.81
CA PHE A 479 -22.70 15.94 -5.16
C PHE A 479 -24.07 16.60 -4.89
N ILE A 480 -25.15 15.90 -5.26
CA ILE A 480 -26.54 16.37 -5.13
C ILE A 480 -27.24 15.70 -3.96
N CYS A 481 -27.32 14.38 -3.99
CA CYS A 481 -28.01 13.60 -2.98
C CYS A 481 -27.54 12.15 -2.98
N PHE A 482 -27.93 11.47 -1.93
CA PHE A 482 -27.85 10.01 -1.82
C PHE A 482 -29.25 9.43 -1.82
N VAL A 483 -29.44 8.30 -2.53
CA VAL A 483 -30.70 7.58 -2.60
C VAL A 483 -30.53 6.19 -2.02
N ASP A 484 -31.32 5.87 -1.02
CA ASP A 484 -31.49 4.54 -0.44
C ASP A 484 -32.85 4.00 -0.88
N TYR A 485 -32.84 3.03 -1.77
CA TYR A 485 -34.02 2.38 -2.31
C TYR A 485 -34.11 0.93 -1.85
N ASN A 486 -35.27 0.50 -1.42
CA ASN A 486 -35.58 -0.88 -1.08
C ASN A 486 -36.91 -1.31 -1.67
N THR A 487 -36.98 -2.49 -2.27
CA THR A 487 -38.23 -3.01 -2.87
C THR A 487 -39.34 -3.20 -1.85
N ASP A 488 -39.02 -3.47 -0.59
CA ASP A 488 -39.96 -3.63 0.52
C ASP A 488 -40.30 -2.33 1.25
N GLY A 489 -39.73 -1.20 0.82
CA GLY A 489 -39.92 0.11 1.44
C GLY A 489 -39.24 0.31 2.78
N THR A 490 -38.51 -0.68 3.28
CA THR A 490 -37.71 -0.58 4.52
C THR A 490 -36.36 0.07 4.23
N THR A 491 -36.30 1.37 4.17
CA THR A 491 -35.04 2.09 3.98
C THR A 491 -34.27 2.16 5.29
N THR A 492 -33.03 1.69 5.29
CA THR A 492 -32.15 1.76 6.46
C THR A 492 -30.91 2.56 6.13
N LEU A 493 -30.80 3.73 6.71
CA LEU A 493 -29.63 4.63 6.62
C LEU A 493 -28.31 3.96 6.99
N ALA A 494 -28.36 3.01 7.92
CA ALA A 494 -27.18 2.33 8.45
C ALA A 494 -26.42 1.50 7.42
N ASN A 495 -27.08 1.05 6.36
CA ASN A 495 -26.50 0.13 5.37
C ASN A 495 -26.05 0.83 4.08
N GLY A 496 -26.25 2.14 3.95
CA GLY A 496 -25.95 2.90 2.74
C GLY A 496 -24.48 3.27 2.53
N GLY A 497 -23.62 3.03 3.50
CA GLY A 497 -22.19 3.32 3.39
C GLY A 497 -21.80 4.79 3.52
N LEU A 498 -22.73 5.68 3.87
CA LEU A 498 -22.40 7.04 4.32
C LEU A 498 -22.11 7.01 5.83
N PRO A 499 -21.06 7.68 6.29
CA PRO A 499 -20.81 7.84 7.72
C PRO A 499 -22.02 8.52 8.37
N THR A 500 -22.49 7.99 9.50
CA THR A 500 -23.64 8.55 10.26
C THR A 500 -23.48 10.02 10.62
N SER A 501 -22.27 10.53 10.72
CA SER A 501 -21.97 11.95 10.95
C SER A 501 -22.34 12.84 9.76
N ILE A 502 -22.19 12.38 8.52
CA ILE A 502 -22.53 13.16 7.31
C ILE A 502 -24.05 13.22 7.13
N TRP A 503 -24.77 12.14 7.46
CA TRP A 503 -26.22 12.11 7.38
C TRP A 503 -26.92 13.19 8.19
N LYS A 504 -26.40 13.55 9.35
CA LYS A 504 -26.99 14.57 10.24
C LYS A 504 -27.03 15.96 9.60
N THR A 505 -26.20 16.19 8.57
CA THR A 505 -26.10 17.47 7.88
C THR A 505 -27.00 17.54 6.64
N PHE A 506 -27.58 16.41 6.23
CA PHE A 506 -28.38 16.29 5.02
C PHE A 506 -29.88 16.45 5.33
N TYR A 507 -30.63 16.95 4.35
CA TYR A 507 -32.09 17.00 4.41
C TYR A 507 -32.67 15.69 3.90
N HIS A 508 -33.42 14.99 4.74
CA HIS A 508 -33.99 13.68 4.42
C HIS A 508 -35.41 13.80 3.94
N GLU A 509 -35.75 13.12 2.86
CA GLU A 509 -37.07 13.05 2.29
C GLU A 509 -37.40 11.60 1.92
N LYS A 510 -38.54 11.09 2.41
CA LYS A 510 -39.05 9.77 2.01
C LYS A 510 -40.08 9.93 0.91
N ILE A 511 -39.86 9.27 -0.23
CA ILE A 511 -40.75 9.25 -1.39
C ILE A 511 -40.90 7.78 -1.80
N ASP A 512 -42.10 7.24 -1.64
CA ASP A 512 -42.38 5.82 -1.89
C ASP A 512 -41.37 4.89 -1.21
N ASN A 513 -40.70 4.04 -1.99
CA ASN A 513 -39.67 3.10 -1.53
C ASN A 513 -38.28 3.71 -1.47
N LYS A 514 -38.13 5.03 -1.55
CA LYS A 514 -36.87 5.76 -1.57
C LYS A 514 -36.74 6.67 -0.36
N LEU A 515 -35.60 6.63 0.28
CA LEU A 515 -35.15 7.67 1.19
C LEU A 515 -34.03 8.47 0.50
N ILE A 516 -34.28 9.75 0.29
CA ILE A 516 -33.33 10.64 -0.38
C ILE A 516 -32.72 11.57 0.66
N ALA A 517 -31.40 11.53 0.76
CA ALA A 517 -30.63 12.44 1.59
C ALA A 517 -30.04 13.53 0.68
N TRP A 518 -30.68 14.67 0.65
CA TRP A 518 -30.26 15.81 -0.14
C TRP A 518 -29.12 16.55 0.57
N ARG A 519 -28.11 16.92 -0.15
CA ARG A 519 -27.17 17.92 0.32
C ARG A 519 -27.95 19.23 0.47
N THR A 520 -27.96 19.84 1.67
CA THR A 520 -28.87 20.93 2.03
C THR A 520 -28.87 22.06 1.02
N ARG A 521 -27.72 22.44 0.49
CA ARG A 521 -27.55 23.48 -0.52
C ARG A 521 -28.25 23.12 -1.84
N GLU A 522 -27.98 21.93 -2.35
CA GLU A 522 -28.54 21.44 -3.61
C GLU A 522 -30.02 21.18 -3.51
N TYR A 523 -30.51 20.67 -2.37
CA TYR A 523 -31.95 20.55 -2.13
C TYR A 523 -32.65 21.92 -2.20
N ALA A 524 -32.12 22.92 -1.50
CA ALA A 524 -32.67 24.27 -1.54
C ALA A 524 -32.64 24.88 -2.94
N THR A 525 -31.59 24.64 -3.71
CA THR A 525 -31.46 25.10 -5.10
C THR A 525 -32.48 24.43 -6.03
N ILE A 526 -32.59 23.11 -5.93
CA ILE A 526 -33.49 22.31 -6.77
C ILE A 526 -34.97 22.64 -6.48
N ARG A 527 -35.30 22.93 -5.23
CA ARG A 527 -36.67 23.33 -4.83
C ARG A 527 -36.95 24.82 -4.94
N SER A 528 -36.03 25.61 -5.44
CA SER A 528 -36.18 27.08 -5.47
C SER A 528 -37.48 27.57 -6.17
N GLY A 529 -38.01 26.80 -7.12
CA GLY A 529 -39.28 27.07 -7.77
C GLY A 529 -40.53 26.74 -6.92
N GLU A 530 -40.39 25.87 -5.91
CA GLU A 530 -41.51 25.39 -5.07
C GLU A 530 -41.58 26.08 -3.71
N ILE A 531 -40.48 26.73 -3.28
CA ILE A 531 -40.38 27.34 -1.94
C ILE A 531 -40.79 28.80 -2.02
N GLY A 532 -41.88 29.14 -1.33
CA GLY A 532 -42.30 30.53 -1.19
C GLY A 532 -41.21 31.37 -0.50
N LYS A 533 -40.94 32.57 -0.99
CA LYS A 533 -39.94 33.50 -0.46
C LYS A 533 -40.02 33.71 1.06
N ASN A 534 -41.21 33.57 1.63
CA ASN A 534 -41.49 33.75 3.05
C ASN A 534 -41.49 32.44 3.87
N SER A 535 -41.40 31.29 3.24
CA SER A 535 -41.33 29.98 3.92
C SER A 535 -40.02 29.83 4.69
N LEU A 536 -39.99 28.99 5.71
CA LEU A 536 -38.76 28.66 6.41
C LEU A 536 -37.75 28.00 5.45
N CYS A 537 -36.50 28.38 5.55
CA CYS A 537 -35.48 27.85 4.67
C CYS A 537 -35.26 26.35 4.95
N PRO A 538 -35.25 25.48 3.93
CA PRO A 538 -35.08 24.04 4.10
C PRO A 538 -33.66 23.67 4.57
N CYS A 539 -32.71 24.62 4.62
CA CYS A 539 -31.38 24.39 5.17
C CYS A 539 -31.36 24.22 6.71
N GLY A 540 -32.54 24.31 7.39
CA GLY A 540 -32.63 24.16 8.83
C GLY A 540 -32.17 25.38 9.65
N SER A 541 -31.84 26.51 9.00
CA SER A 541 -31.34 27.73 9.67
C SER A 541 -32.39 28.49 10.49
N GLY A 542 -33.68 28.10 10.41
CA GLY A 542 -34.78 28.80 11.04
C GLY A 542 -35.12 30.16 10.41
N LYS A 543 -34.40 30.59 9.37
CA LYS A 543 -34.62 31.84 8.66
C LYS A 543 -35.59 31.66 7.50
N LYS A 544 -36.28 32.73 7.10
CA LYS A 544 -37.11 32.73 5.86
C LYS A 544 -36.19 32.50 4.64
N TYR A 545 -36.69 31.74 3.62
CA TYR A 545 -35.92 31.36 2.43
C TYR A 545 -35.23 32.55 1.76
N LYS A 546 -35.98 33.68 1.56
CA LYS A 546 -35.42 34.92 1.00
C LYS A 546 -34.31 35.59 1.81
N ARG A 547 -34.13 35.22 3.08
CA ARG A 547 -33.08 35.75 3.99
C ARG A 547 -31.99 34.71 4.30
N CYS A 548 -31.97 33.63 3.53
CA CYS A 548 -31.00 32.54 3.67
C CYS A 548 -30.56 32.06 2.29
N CYS A 549 -30.85 30.83 1.90
CA CYS A 549 -30.41 30.25 0.63
C CYS A 549 -31.08 30.92 -0.61
N GLY A 550 -32.17 31.63 -0.45
CA GLY A 550 -32.82 32.43 -1.50
C GLY A 550 -32.32 33.87 -1.64
N SER A 551 -31.35 34.31 -0.84
CA SER A 551 -30.77 35.67 -0.88
C SER A 551 -29.58 35.84 -1.82
N SER A 552 -29.05 34.75 -2.36
CA SER A 552 -27.91 34.77 -3.27
C SER A 552 -28.36 34.83 -4.74
N LYS A 553 -28.95 35.95 -5.12
CA LYS A 553 -29.09 36.40 -6.50
C LYS A 553 -28.80 37.88 -6.54
#